data_a6355f1210237a69df402ebd5bc83333
#
_entry.id   a6355f1210237a69df402ebd5bc83333
#
_cell.length_a   1.000
_cell.length_b   1.000
_cell.length_c   1.000
_cell.angle_alpha   90.00
_cell.angle_beta   90.00
_cell.angle_gamma   90.00
#
_symmetry.space_group_name_H-M   'P 1'
#
loop_
_entity.id
_entity.type
_entity.pdbx_description
1 polymer ?
#
loop_
_entity_poly.entity_id
_entity_poly.type
_entity_poly.pdbx_seq_one_letter_code
_entity_poly.pdbx_strand_id
1 'polypeptide(L)'
;MPDSCRMSLTKFNTLCRLLYPPTPLAQVPPLDKSNYTPGGNTALFDAIAETVRVAENHKLEDERVLCLIVTDGQENASRETTGEQVTDLIKAHEDRGDWTLVYLGVAPDQFVRDMHLAGTQTATNTAAYNTAAPRQTWSQTSQGTTIYRTRPDKSGTDFYDPTKSDS
;
A
#
# COMPACT_ATOMS: atom_id res chain seq x y z
N MET A 1 -6.00 16.02 19.46
CA MET A 1 -7.08 15.06 19.17
C MET A 1 -6.50 13.67 19.34
N PRO A 2 -7.20 12.72 19.96
CA PRO A 2 -6.72 11.35 19.95
C PRO A 2 -6.56 10.91 18.49
N ASP A 3 -5.49 10.21 18.25
CA ASP A 3 -5.13 9.71 16.92
C ASP A 3 -6.17 8.67 16.48
N SER A 4 -7.14 9.08 15.66
CA SER A 4 -8.20 8.20 15.15
C SER A 4 -7.70 7.22 14.07
N CYS A 5 -6.40 7.20 13.80
CA CYS A 5 -5.82 6.35 12.77
C CYS A 5 -5.84 4.88 13.19
N ARG A 6 -6.36 4.04 12.30
CA ARG A 6 -6.31 2.58 12.42
C ARG A 6 -5.36 2.00 11.39
N MET A 7 -4.76 0.87 11.70
CA MET A 7 -3.89 0.12 10.81
C MET A 7 -4.38 -1.32 10.70
N SER A 8 -4.42 -1.84 9.49
CA SER A 8 -4.50 -3.27 9.23
C SER A 8 -3.22 -3.75 8.55
N LEU A 9 -2.89 -5.00 8.72
CA LEU A 9 -1.70 -5.59 8.12
C LEU A 9 -2.01 -6.95 7.52
N THR A 10 -1.79 -7.06 6.24
CA THR A 10 -1.84 -8.31 5.49
C THR A 10 -0.42 -8.73 5.15
N LYS A 11 -0.05 -9.94 5.46
CA LYS A 11 1.17 -10.57 4.96
C LYS A 11 0.83 -11.54 3.84
N PHE A 12 1.70 -11.62 2.85
CA PHE A 12 1.51 -12.51 1.73
C PHE A 12 2.83 -13.11 1.25
N ASN A 13 2.70 -14.27 0.67
CA ASN A 13 3.67 -14.99 -0.12
C ASN A 13 2.88 -15.76 -1.19
N THR A 14 2.92 -17.08 -1.22
CA THR A 14 2.01 -17.92 -2.01
C THR A 14 0.56 -17.87 -1.49
N LEU A 15 0.39 -17.49 -0.22
CA LEU A 15 -0.89 -17.33 0.46
C LEU A 15 -1.00 -15.92 1.03
N CYS A 16 -2.20 -15.38 1.00
CA CYS A 16 -2.54 -14.10 1.63
C CYS A 16 -3.13 -14.36 3.02
N ARG A 17 -2.68 -13.61 4.02
CA ARG A 17 -3.17 -13.73 5.40
C ARG A 17 -3.25 -12.37 6.09
N LEU A 18 -4.45 -12.01 6.54
CA LEU A 18 -4.66 -10.89 7.45
C LEU A 18 -3.96 -11.18 8.78
N LEU A 19 -2.95 -10.40 9.11
CA LEU A 19 -2.21 -10.53 10.38
C LEU A 19 -2.86 -9.70 11.49
N TYR A 20 -3.18 -8.44 11.16
CA TYR A 20 -3.90 -7.54 12.06
C TYR A 20 -5.13 -6.97 11.34
N PRO A 21 -6.35 -7.13 11.90
CA PRO A 21 -7.53 -6.40 11.44
C PRO A 21 -7.36 -4.89 11.72
N PRO A 22 -8.23 -4.02 11.22
CA PRO A 22 -8.17 -2.59 11.51
C PRO A 22 -8.15 -2.30 13.00
N THR A 23 -6.97 -1.96 13.51
CA THR A 23 -6.63 -1.80 14.92
C THR A 23 -6.14 -0.37 15.16
N PRO A 24 -6.54 0.32 16.27
CA PRO A 24 -5.97 1.61 16.61
C PRO A 24 -4.44 1.59 16.57
N LEU A 25 -3.83 2.56 15.89
CA LEU A 25 -2.39 2.55 15.62
C LEU A 25 -1.53 2.36 16.89
N ALA A 26 -1.94 2.95 17.99
CA ALA A 26 -1.25 2.81 19.28
C ALA A 26 -1.29 1.39 19.88
N GLN A 27 -2.15 0.51 19.38
CA GLN A 27 -2.33 -0.86 19.85
C GLN A 27 -1.74 -1.90 18.89
N VAL A 28 -1.23 -1.47 17.71
CA VAL A 28 -0.64 -2.39 16.73
C VAL A 28 0.67 -2.95 17.27
N PRO A 29 0.81 -4.27 17.39
CA PRO A 29 2.07 -4.88 17.82
C PRO A 29 3.17 -4.67 16.78
N PRO A 30 4.44 -4.57 17.19
CA PRO A 30 5.55 -4.49 16.26
C PRO A 30 5.68 -5.80 15.45
N LEU A 31 6.16 -5.67 14.22
CA LEU A 31 6.59 -6.83 13.44
C LEU A 31 7.94 -7.32 13.96
N ASP A 32 8.02 -8.62 14.21
CA ASP A 32 9.23 -9.30 14.59
C ASP A 32 9.30 -10.73 14.01
N LYS A 33 10.35 -11.47 14.35
CA LYS A 33 10.56 -12.84 13.84
C LYS A 33 9.51 -13.85 14.29
N SER A 34 8.70 -13.54 15.32
CA SER A 34 7.64 -14.43 15.80
C SER A 34 6.39 -14.38 14.94
N ASN A 35 6.14 -13.23 14.30
CA ASN A 35 4.91 -12.98 13.54
C ASN A 35 5.16 -12.76 12.03
N TYR A 36 6.41 -12.50 11.62
CA TYR A 36 6.78 -12.34 10.22
C TYR A 36 8.09 -13.08 9.88
N THR A 37 8.00 -13.96 8.88
CA THR A 37 9.15 -14.63 8.26
C THR A 37 9.01 -14.48 6.76
N PRO A 38 9.97 -13.85 6.07
CA PRO A 38 9.96 -13.74 4.62
C PRO A 38 10.19 -15.11 3.96
N GLY A 39 9.62 -15.31 2.77
CA GLY A 39 9.85 -16.51 1.97
C GLY A 39 8.62 -16.93 1.16
N GLY A 40 8.84 -17.84 0.22
CA GLY A 40 7.83 -18.33 -0.71
C GLY A 40 7.73 -17.50 -1.99
N ASN A 41 6.72 -17.79 -2.80
CA ASN A 41 6.41 -17.05 -4.01
C ASN A 41 5.57 -15.79 -3.67
N THR A 42 5.22 -15.00 -4.68
CA THR A 42 4.58 -13.69 -4.51
C THR A 42 3.21 -13.69 -5.19
N ALA A 43 2.14 -13.92 -4.44
CA ALA A 43 0.75 -13.78 -4.90
C ALA A 43 0.27 -12.32 -4.69
N LEU A 44 0.86 -11.39 -5.44
CA LEU A 44 0.66 -9.95 -5.26
C LEU A 44 -0.78 -9.52 -5.59
N PHE A 45 -1.33 -10.03 -6.69
CA PHE A 45 -2.68 -9.65 -7.13
C PHE A 45 -3.74 -10.12 -6.14
N ASP A 46 -3.65 -11.36 -5.68
CA ASP A 46 -4.55 -11.89 -4.66
C ASP A 46 -4.44 -11.09 -3.36
N ALA A 47 -3.21 -10.72 -2.98
CA ALA A 47 -2.96 -9.92 -1.77
C ALA A 47 -3.55 -8.51 -1.85
N ILE A 48 -3.43 -7.83 -2.99
CA ILE A 48 -4.03 -6.50 -3.20
C ILE A 48 -5.55 -6.60 -3.11
N ALA A 49 -6.16 -7.52 -3.87
CA ALA A 49 -7.61 -7.68 -3.90
C ALA A 49 -8.18 -8.01 -2.51
N GLU A 50 -7.57 -8.93 -1.79
CA GLU A 50 -8.01 -9.31 -0.44
C GLU A 50 -7.84 -8.16 0.57
N THR A 51 -6.71 -7.44 0.51
CA THR A 51 -6.46 -6.30 1.41
C THR A 51 -7.46 -5.18 1.18
N VAL A 52 -7.76 -4.85 -0.08
CA VAL A 52 -8.78 -3.86 -0.43
C VAL A 52 -10.15 -4.32 0.05
N ARG A 53 -10.54 -5.57 -0.18
CA ARG A 53 -11.81 -6.12 0.28
C ARG A 53 -11.94 -6.05 1.80
N VAL A 54 -10.90 -6.39 2.54
CA VAL A 54 -10.91 -6.30 4.01
C VAL A 54 -11.06 -4.86 4.47
N ALA A 55 -10.31 -3.93 3.87
CA ALA A 55 -10.37 -2.52 4.23
C ALA A 55 -11.75 -1.92 3.92
N GLU A 56 -12.34 -2.21 2.75
CA GLU A 56 -13.69 -1.78 2.39
C GLU A 56 -14.76 -2.26 3.40
N ASN A 57 -14.69 -3.51 3.82
CA ASN A 57 -15.64 -4.08 4.76
C ASN A 57 -15.57 -3.45 6.18
N HIS A 58 -14.48 -2.77 6.49
CA HIS A 58 -14.25 -2.19 7.82
C HIS A 58 -14.12 -0.66 7.81
N LYS A 59 -14.06 -0.05 6.62
CA LYS A 59 -13.94 1.40 6.46
C LYS A 59 -15.19 2.09 6.97
N LEU A 60 -15.00 3.14 7.76
CA LEU A 60 -16.08 4.04 8.14
C LEU A 60 -16.32 5.09 7.05
N GLU A 61 -17.50 5.70 7.04
CA GLU A 61 -17.93 6.61 5.96
C GLU A 61 -16.99 7.80 5.77
N ASP A 62 -16.48 8.35 6.86
CA ASP A 62 -15.59 9.51 6.89
C ASP A 62 -14.09 9.15 6.87
N GLU A 63 -13.77 7.87 6.84
CA GLU A 63 -12.38 7.42 6.76
C GLU A 63 -11.84 7.45 5.34
N ARG A 64 -10.52 7.65 5.25
CA ARG A 64 -9.76 7.47 4.03
C ARG A 64 -8.71 6.39 4.23
N VAL A 65 -8.39 5.70 3.17
CA VAL A 65 -7.48 4.57 3.18
C VAL A 65 -6.18 4.93 2.48
N LEU A 66 -5.08 4.74 3.18
CA LEU A 66 -3.75 4.65 2.60
C LEU A 66 -3.36 3.17 2.55
N CYS A 67 -3.31 2.61 1.36
CA CYS A 67 -2.87 1.23 1.13
C CYS A 67 -1.40 1.23 0.70
N LEU A 68 -0.50 0.81 1.59
CA LEU A 68 0.92 0.66 1.29
C LEU A 68 1.24 -0.79 0.95
N ILE A 69 1.67 -1.02 -0.27
CA ILE A 69 2.11 -2.32 -0.79
C ILE A 69 3.64 -2.38 -0.70
N VAL A 70 4.16 -3.35 0.06
CA VAL A 70 5.61 -3.56 0.20
C VAL A 70 5.97 -4.97 -0.26
N THR A 71 6.82 -5.07 -1.26
CA THR A 71 7.26 -6.36 -1.79
C THR A 71 8.68 -6.31 -2.35
N ASP A 72 9.44 -7.37 -2.14
CA ASP A 72 10.75 -7.59 -2.75
C ASP A 72 10.70 -8.59 -3.93
N GLY A 73 9.49 -9.08 -4.25
CA GLY A 73 9.23 -10.02 -5.33
C GLY A 73 8.28 -9.47 -6.40
N GLN A 74 8.38 -10.06 -7.59
CA GLN A 74 7.42 -9.85 -8.67
C GLN A 74 6.27 -10.85 -8.54
N GLU A 75 5.08 -10.48 -9.05
CA GLU A 75 3.93 -11.38 -9.16
C GLU A 75 4.30 -12.69 -9.88
N ASN A 76 4.04 -13.81 -9.22
CA ASN A 76 4.30 -15.14 -9.80
C ASN A 76 3.43 -16.27 -9.23
N ALA A 77 2.46 -15.98 -8.36
CA ALA A 77 1.73 -17.01 -7.64
C ALA A 77 0.23 -16.75 -7.44
N SER A 78 -0.32 -15.63 -7.89
CA SER A 78 -1.74 -15.35 -7.79
C SER A 78 -2.56 -16.35 -8.62
N ARG A 79 -3.71 -16.74 -8.09
CA ARG A 79 -4.59 -17.75 -8.69
C ARG A 79 -6.05 -17.30 -8.80
N GLU A 80 -6.47 -16.40 -7.93
CA GLU A 80 -7.87 -15.97 -7.81
C GLU A 80 -8.11 -14.65 -8.53
N THR A 81 -7.07 -13.79 -8.60
CA THR A 81 -7.17 -12.44 -9.14
C THR A 81 -6.19 -12.23 -10.29
N THR A 82 -6.67 -11.66 -11.38
CA THR A 82 -5.82 -11.26 -12.53
C THR A 82 -5.29 -9.85 -12.39
N GLY A 83 -4.22 -9.52 -13.12
CA GLY A 83 -3.69 -8.16 -13.17
C GLY A 83 -4.71 -7.13 -13.65
N GLU A 84 -5.56 -7.49 -14.62
CA GLU A 84 -6.64 -6.64 -15.14
C GLU A 84 -7.65 -6.32 -14.04
N GLN A 85 -8.10 -7.31 -13.28
CA GLN A 85 -9.02 -7.11 -12.16
C GLN A 85 -8.44 -6.19 -11.08
N VAL A 86 -7.15 -6.34 -10.76
CA VAL A 86 -6.47 -5.45 -9.80
C VAL A 86 -6.34 -4.03 -10.37
N THR A 87 -6.05 -3.89 -11.66
CA THR A 87 -5.97 -2.59 -12.33
C THR A 87 -7.30 -1.85 -12.25
N ASP A 88 -8.40 -2.52 -12.57
CA ASP A 88 -9.76 -1.95 -12.47
C ASP A 88 -10.11 -1.60 -11.02
N LEU A 89 -9.73 -2.46 -10.08
CA LEU A 89 -9.92 -2.22 -8.66
C LEU A 89 -9.19 -0.95 -8.19
N ILE A 90 -7.92 -0.80 -8.56
CA ILE A 90 -7.11 0.39 -8.20
C ILE A 90 -7.75 1.66 -8.78
N LYS A 91 -8.06 1.66 -10.07
CA LYS A 91 -8.66 2.83 -10.74
C LYS A 91 -9.99 3.22 -10.11
N ALA A 92 -10.88 2.27 -9.87
CA ALA A 92 -12.17 2.53 -9.25
C ALA A 92 -12.05 3.15 -7.84
N HIS A 93 -11.03 2.75 -7.06
CA HIS A 93 -10.80 3.30 -5.73
C HIS A 93 -10.16 4.69 -5.77
N GLU A 94 -9.25 4.93 -6.70
CA GLU A 94 -8.66 6.26 -6.91
C GLU A 94 -9.71 7.27 -7.37
N ASP A 95 -10.60 6.87 -8.29
CA ASP A 95 -11.68 7.73 -8.82
C ASP A 95 -12.67 8.18 -7.75
N ARG A 96 -12.83 7.39 -6.69
CA ARG A 96 -13.65 7.78 -5.52
C ARG A 96 -13.00 8.86 -4.65
N GLY A 97 -11.70 9.02 -4.73
CA GLY A 97 -10.93 10.04 -4.01
C GLY A 97 -10.75 9.81 -2.51
N ASP A 98 -11.22 8.69 -1.97
CA ASP A 98 -11.06 8.30 -0.56
C ASP A 98 -9.99 7.23 -0.34
N TRP A 99 -9.28 6.85 -1.41
CA TRP A 99 -8.19 5.88 -1.41
C TRP A 99 -6.91 6.45 -2.01
N THR A 100 -5.79 6.05 -1.45
CA THR A 100 -4.46 6.27 -2.01
C THR A 100 -3.69 4.97 -1.92
N LEU A 101 -3.20 4.49 -3.05
CA LEU A 101 -2.33 3.32 -3.12
C LEU A 101 -0.88 3.76 -3.34
N VAL A 102 0.01 3.12 -2.62
CA VAL A 102 1.45 3.37 -2.66
C VAL A 102 2.17 2.04 -2.84
N TYR A 103 3.05 1.98 -3.84
CA TYR A 103 3.84 0.78 -4.10
C TYR A 103 5.31 1.01 -3.76
N LEU A 104 5.86 0.13 -2.93
CA LEU A 104 7.27 0.06 -2.58
C LEU A 104 7.80 -1.33 -2.94
N GLY A 105 8.56 -1.43 -4.02
CA GLY A 105 9.01 -2.73 -4.53
C GLY A 105 10.32 -2.67 -5.31
N VAL A 106 10.78 -3.82 -5.79
CA VAL A 106 12.07 -3.93 -6.51
C VAL A 106 12.04 -3.36 -7.93
N ALA A 107 10.86 -3.30 -8.57
CA ALA A 107 10.71 -2.88 -9.96
C ALA A 107 9.44 -2.03 -10.14
N PRO A 108 9.38 -0.80 -9.57
CA PRO A 108 8.19 0.03 -9.60
C PRO A 108 7.72 0.38 -11.03
N ASP A 109 8.63 0.69 -11.92
CA ASP A 109 8.28 1.00 -13.32
C ASP A 109 7.69 -0.21 -14.06
N GLN A 110 8.15 -1.42 -13.74
CA GLN A 110 7.60 -2.64 -14.30
C GLN A 110 6.19 -2.89 -13.75
N PHE A 111 5.98 -2.73 -12.46
CA PHE A 111 4.66 -2.80 -11.83
C PHE A 111 3.67 -1.86 -12.53
N VAL A 112 4.03 -0.59 -12.74
CA VAL A 112 3.18 0.40 -13.42
C VAL A 112 2.86 -0.03 -14.85
N ARG A 113 3.85 -0.55 -15.60
CA ARG A 113 3.63 -1.02 -16.99
C ARG A 113 2.74 -2.25 -17.03
N ASP A 114 3.06 -3.27 -16.25
CA ASP A 114 2.35 -4.56 -16.27
C ASP A 114 0.90 -4.41 -15.80
N MET A 115 0.66 -3.47 -14.91
CA MET A 115 -0.66 -3.13 -14.39
C MET A 115 -1.37 -2.01 -15.18
N HIS A 116 -0.81 -1.52 -16.28
CA HIS A 116 -1.41 -0.45 -17.10
C HIS A 116 -1.86 0.77 -16.27
N LEU A 117 -1.07 1.16 -15.28
CA LEU A 117 -1.37 2.24 -14.34
C LEU A 117 -0.82 3.60 -14.78
N ALA A 118 -0.26 3.71 -15.98
CA ALA A 118 0.24 4.99 -16.48
C ALA A 118 -0.85 6.08 -16.41
N GLY A 119 -0.51 7.21 -15.81
CA GLY A 119 -1.45 8.33 -15.61
C GLY A 119 -2.35 8.23 -14.38
N THR A 120 -2.25 7.17 -13.57
CA THR A 120 -2.96 7.06 -12.29
C THR A 120 -2.15 7.67 -11.14
N GLN A 121 -2.79 7.94 -10.01
CA GLN A 121 -2.11 8.38 -8.78
C GLN A 121 -1.12 7.30 -8.29
N THR A 122 -1.48 6.03 -8.35
CA THR A 122 -0.60 4.92 -7.97
C THR A 122 0.70 4.93 -8.77
N ALA A 123 0.67 5.28 -10.05
CA ALA A 123 1.88 5.38 -10.87
C ALA A 123 2.89 6.42 -10.33
N THR A 124 2.41 7.52 -9.77
CA THR A 124 3.27 8.55 -9.15
C THR A 124 3.67 8.21 -7.72
N ASN A 125 2.94 7.31 -7.07
CA ASN A 125 3.16 6.87 -5.70
C ASN A 125 3.96 5.55 -5.64
N THR A 126 4.93 5.38 -6.54
CA THR A 126 5.80 4.20 -6.54
C THR A 126 7.23 4.56 -6.16
N ALA A 127 7.90 3.68 -5.44
CA ALA A 127 9.32 3.80 -5.13
C ALA A 127 10.03 2.46 -5.18
N ALA A 128 11.32 2.51 -5.52
CA ALA A 128 12.17 1.33 -5.47
C ALA A 128 12.61 1.05 -4.02
N TYR A 129 12.42 -0.20 -3.59
CA TYR A 129 12.99 -0.65 -2.32
C TYR A 129 14.51 -0.78 -2.46
N ASN A 130 15.25 0.08 -1.77
CA ASN A 130 16.71 0.07 -1.81
C ASN A 130 17.27 -0.85 -0.72
N THR A 131 17.68 -2.05 -1.12
CA THR A 131 18.27 -3.04 -0.20
C THR A 131 19.63 -2.60 0.38
N ALA A 132 20.35 -1.70 -0.30
CA ALA A 132 21.61 -1.14 0.19
C ALA A 132 21.40 0.00 1.20
N ALA A 133 20.23 0.64 1.21
CA ALA A 133 19.87 1.73 2.11
C ALA A 133 18.44 1.57 2.67
N PRO A 134 18.12 0.47 3.35
CA PRO A 134 16.75 0.18 3.79
C PRO A 134 16.22 1.23 4.79
N ARG A 135 17.07 1.78 5.64
CA ARG A 135 16.68 2.83 6.59
C ARG A 135 16.21 4.11 5.89
N GLN A 136 16.84 4.49 4.79
CA GLN A 136 16.45 5.67 4.01
C GLN A 136 15.07 5.44 3.38
N THR A 137 14.85 4.28 2.78
CA THR A 137 13.57 3.92 2.18
C THR A 137 12.44 3.98 3.20
N TRP A 138 12.63 3.40 4.38
CA TRP A 138 11.64 3.44 5.45
C TRP A 138 11.43 4.85 6.02
N SER A 139 12.48 5.66 6.10
CA SER A 139 12.37 7.07 6.53
C SER A 139 11.49 7.87 5.56
N GLN A 140 11.70 7.74 4.27
CA GLN A 140 10.90 8.41 3.24
C GLN A 140 9.44 7.94 3.29
N THR A 141 9.20 6.64 3.41
CA THR A 141 7.85 6.09 3.53
C THR A 141 7.13 6.58 4.79
N SER A 142 7.84 6.66 5.91
CA SER A 142 7.31 7.20 7.18
C SER A 142 6.97 8.69 7.07
N GLN A 143 7.83 9.48 6.41
CA GLN A 143 7.56 10.90 6.15
C GLN A 143 6.33 11.07 5.25
N GLY A 144 6.24 10.35 4.14
CA GLY A 144 5.08 10.35 3.25
C GLY A 144 3.78 10.02 3.99
N THR A 145 3.81 8.98 4.85
CA THR A 145 2.66 8.61 5.68
C THR A 145 2.27 9.72 6.66
N THR A 146 3.24 10.37 7.29
CA THR A 146 2.98 11.47 8.22
C THR A 146 2.35 12.66 7.50
N ILE A 147 2.90 13.04 6.35
CA ILE A 147 2.38 14.10 5.50
C ILE A 147 0.95 13.77 5.06
N TYR A 148 0.72 12.55 4.56
CA TYR A 148 -0.62 12.11 4.16
C TYR A 148 -1.66 12.23 5.29
N ARG A 149 -1.29 11.90 6.51
CA ARG A 149 -2.18 11.98 7.68
C ARG A 149 -2.52 13.41 8.09
N THR A 150 -1.59 14.35 7.93
CA THR A 150 -1.72 15.73 8.43
C THR A 150 -2.29 16.71 7.41
N ARG A 151 -2.30 16.37 6.12
CA ARG A 151 -2.83 17.23 5.06
C ARG A 151 -4.35 17.24 5.03
N PRO A 152 -4.99 18.41 4.93
CA PRO A 152 -6.42 18.53 4.72
C PRO A 152 -6.83 18.16 3.27
N ASP A 153 -6.02 18.56 2.30
CA ASP A 153 -6.17 18.13 0.90
C ASP A 153 -5.30 16.89 0.66
N LYS A 154 -5.98 15.80 0.36
CA LYS A 154 -5.36 14.48 0.23
C LYS A 154 -5.61 13.91 -1.17
N SER A 155 -5.80 14.75 -2.16
CA SER A 155 -5.76 14.35 -3.56
C SER A 155 -4.35 13.84 -3.88
N GLY A 156 -4.09 12.69 -3.45
CA GLY A 156 -3.14 11.63 -3.66
C GLY A 156 -1.89 11.84 -4.48
N THR A 157 -1.34 13.01 -4.59
CA THR A 157 -0.17 13.23 -5.42
C THR A 157 1.11 13.16 -4.63
N ASP A 158 2.10 12.50 -5.20
CA ASP A 158 3.51 12.55 -4.81
C ASP A 158 3.81 12.14 -3.35
N PHE A 159 3.34 10.97 -2.96
CA PHE A 159 3.61 10.40 -1.63
C PHE A 159 5.10 10.41 -1.24
N TYR A 160 6.00 10.21 -2.22
CA TYR A 160 7.44 10.18 -2.02
C TYR A 160 8.15 11.52 -2.33
N ASP A 161 7.44 12.54 -2.83
CA ASP A 161 8.00 13.86 -3.12
C ASP A 161 7.35 14.95 -2.25
N PRO A 162 7.87 15.21 -1.05
CA PRO A 162 7.32 16.21 -0.16
C PRO A 162 7.49 17.67 -0.68
N THR A 163 8.29 17.88 -1.73
CA THR A 163 8.59 19.24 -2.22
C THR A 163 7.54 19.79 -3.18
N LYS A 164 6.70 18.94 -3.75
CA LYS A 164 5.63 19.34 -4.69
C LYS A 164 4.31 19.75 -4.03
N SER A 165 4.30 19.89 -2.71
CA SER A 165 3.08 20.12 -1.94
C SER A 165 2.62 21.57 -1.86
N ASP A 166 3.35 22.52 -2.44
CA ASP A 166 3.12 23.97 -2.33
C ASP A 166 3.08 24.67 -3.70
N SER A 167 2.37 24.11 -4.66
CA SER A 167 2.14 24.77 -5.96
C SER A 167 0.67 24.93 -6.24
#